data_fa837e4e9986b2626d5c1e5b85747b5b
#
_entry.id   fa837e4e9986b2626d5c1e5b85747b5b
#
_cell.length_a   1.000
_cell.length_b   1.000
_cell.length_c   1.000
_cell.angle_alpha   90.00
_cell.angle_beta   90.00
_cell.angle_gamma   90.00
#
_symmetry.space_group_name_H-M   'P 1'
#
loop_
_entity.id
_entity.type
_entity.pdbx_description
1 polymer ?
#
loop_
_entity_poly.entity_id
_entity_poly.type
_entity_poly.pdbx_seq_one_letter_code
_entity_poly.pdbx_strand_id
1 'polypeptide(L)'
;MSTDEPNTDPNQPQIIVNVPPQGGGFFKAWFTRLLFSFLLISAFVNFAMISSNADIDTGTQEKFVSGDQAATDRIVIIEANGTIMPPFTERIIGMVEEARDDDNVKGVVLVVDSPGGLVADSHQIYHRLKQLSAVKPVYVAMKRIAASGGVYIAMGAGENGMIFAEPTTWTGSIGVIIPRYDLSAMAEKFGVKSDSLTTGPFKDSLNMFKPLSEADRELWGAIMDDSFDRFVEIVAENRKGLDEETVRTKLATGQVFTANQALENGLIDEIAFDDEVVEKLQKYLDLSKVRVVKYTFT
;
A
#
# COMPACT_ATOMS: atom_id res chain seq x y z
N MET A 1 -13.22 -24.51 86.42
CA MET A 1 -12.18 -25.51 86.77
C MET A 1 -12.68 -26.87 86.33
N SER A 2 -12.21 -27.38 85.23
CA SER A 2 -12.13 -28.78 84.90
C SER A 2 -11.10 -28.91 83.76
N THR A 3 -9.98 -29.50 84.07
CA THR A 3 -8.85 -29.80 83.22
C THR A 3 -9.08 -31.20 82.63
N ASP A 4 -9.44 -31.30 81.35
CA ASP A 4 -9.42 -32.58 80.65
C ASP A 4 -7.96 -32.85 80.14
N GLU A 5 -7.28 -33.74 80.84
CA GLU A 5 -6.06 -34.36 80.33
C GLU A 5 -6.45 -35.42 79.26
N PRO A 6 -5.75 -35.51 78.15
CA PRO A 6 -6.00 -36.57 77.15
C PRO A 6 -5.45 -37.87 77.65
N ASN A 7 -6.36 -38.86 77.81
CA ASN A 7 -6.05 -40.25 78.13
C ASN A 7 -5.30 -40.90 77.00
N THR A 8 -3.99 -41.15 77.17
CA THR A 8 -3.19 -41.88 76.20
C THR A 8 -3.15 -43.41 76.61
N ASP A 9 -3.96 -44.22 75.95
CA ASP A 9 -3.91 -45.67 76.05
C ASP A 9 -2.62 -46.19 75.35
N PRO A 10 -1.69 -46.85 76.09
CA PRO A 10 -0.40 -47.30 75.56
C PRO A 10 -0.53 -48.49 74.59
N ASN A 11 -1.73 -49.07 74.37
CA ASN A 11 -1.94 -50.24 73.50
C ASN A 11 -2.64 -49.93 72.16
N GLN A 12 -2.83 -48.66 71.77
CA GLN A 12 -3.32 -48.38 70.42
C GLN A 12 -2.19 -48.45 69.42
N PRO A 13 -2.34 -49.17 68.29
CA PRO A 13 -1.36 -49.22 67.24
C PRO A 13 -1.26 -47.83 66.57
N GLN A 14 -0.13 -47.20 66.72
CA GLN A 14 0.17 -45.94 66.01
C GLN A 14 0.34 -46.25 64.54
N ILE A 15 -0.58 -45.74 63.68
CA ILE A 15 -0.43 -45.78 62.25
C ILE A 15 0.60 -44.72 61.90
N ILE A 16 1.87 -45.17 61.69
CA ILE A 16 2.92 -44.28 61.11
C ILE A 16 2.58 -44.11 59.63
N VAL A 17 1.93 -43.02 59.27
CA VAL A 17 1.74 -42.61 57.87
C VAL A 17 3.12 -42.08 57.39
N ASN A 18 3.83 -42.95 56.71
CA ASN A 18 5.08 -42.58 56.05
C ASN A 18 4.70 -41.71 54.81
N VAL A 19 4.61 -40.40 54.97
CA VAL A 19 4.44 -39.47 53.85
C VAL A 19 5.79 -39.41 53.12
N PRO A 20 5.86 -39.88 51.88
CA PRO A 20 7.13 -39.74 51.12
C PRO A 20 7.47 -38.29 50.98
N PRO A 21 8.75 -37.90 51.04
CA PRO A 21 9.14 -36.52 50.85
C PRO A 21 8.65 -36.04 49.46
N GLN A 22 7.90 -34.93 49.43
CA GLN A 22 7.48 -34.31 48.18
C GLN A 22 8.72 -33.80 47.41
N GLY A 23 9.33 -34.72 46.68
CA GLY A 23 10.50 -34.49 45.83
C GLY A 23 10.13 -33.75 44.55
N GLY A 24 9.41 -32.59 44.64
CA GLY A 24 9.01 -31.80 43.47
C GLY A 24 9.56 -30.40 43.44
N GLY A 25 10.25 -29.95 44.54
CA GLY A 25 10.70 -28.55 44.66
C GLY A 25 11.79 -28.16 43.66
N PHE A 26 12.74 -29.04 43.41
CA PHE A 26 13.88 -28.73 42.55
C PHE A 26 13.49 -28.64 41.07
N PHE A 27 12.73 -29.59 40.57
CA PHE A 27 12.21 -29.58 39.18
C PHE A 27 11.28 -28.41 38.93
N LYS A 28 10.41 -28.09 39.87
CA LYS A 28 9.47 -26.98 39.77
C LYS A 28 10.20 -25.62 39.76
N ALA A 29 11.19 -25.48 40.66
CA ALA A 29 12.03 -24.28 40.73
C ALA A 29 12.91 -24.11 39.49
N TRP A 30 13.49 -25.20 38.96
CA TRP A 30 14.30 -25.18 37.74
C TRP A 30 13.45 -24.84 36.51
N PHE A 31 12.27 -25.44 36.36
CA PHE A 31 11.34 -25.17 35.26
C PHE A 31 10.81 -23.72 35.29
N THR A 32 10.50 -23.20 36.50
CA THR A 32 10.10 -21.80 36.66
C THR A 32 11.22 -20.83 36.27
N ARG A 33 12.48 -21.13 36.63
CA ARG A 33 13.64 -20.31 36.24
C ARG A 33 13.85 -20.35 34.74
N LEU A 34 13.67 -21.50 34.10
CA LEU A 34 13.83 -21.69 32.67
C LEU A 34 12.74 -20.92 31.89
N LEU A 35 11.46 -20.98 32.33
CA LEU A 35 10.36 -20.20 31.79
C LEU A 35 10.60 -18.69 31.94
N PHE A 36 11.09 -18.25 33.12
CA PHE A 36 11.39 -16.85 33.38
C PHE A 36 12.54 -16.34 32.51
N SER A 37 13.59 -17.15 32.33
CA SER A 37 14.68 -16.82 31.39
C SER A 37 14.21 -16.74 29.96
N PHE A 38 13.33 -17.63 29.52
CA PHE A 38 12.74 -17.59 28.17
C PHE A 38 11.89 -16.34 27.97
N LEU A 39 11.15 -15.94 29.00
CA LEU A 39 10.30 -14.74 28.97
C LEU A 39 11.17 -13.46 28.92
N LEU A 40 12.26 -13.42 29.64
CA LEU A 40 13.22 -12.32 29.59
C LEU A 40 13.94 -12.24 28.24
N ILE A 41 14.35 -13.38 27.67
CA ILE A 41 14.94 -13.42 26.32
C ILE A 41 13.92 -12.97 25.28
N SER A 42 12.69 -13.44 25.36
CA SER A 42 11.60 -13.01 24.48
C SER A 42 11.33 -11.50 24.60
N ALA A 43 11.26 -10.98 25.83
CA ALA A 43 11.09 -9.55 26.07
C ALA A 43 12.28 -8.72 25.55
N PHE A 44 13.51 -9.21 25.72
CA PHE A 44 14.71 -8.57 25.19
C PHE A 44 14.74 -8.59 23.66
N VAL A 45 14.41 -9.73 23.03
CA VAL A 45 14.32 -9.83 21.55
C VAL A 45 13.23 -8.90 21.00
N ASN A 46 12.04 -8.86 21.63
CA ASN A 46 10.99 -7.93 21.24
C ASN A 46 11.41 -6.48 21.43
N PHE A 47 12.05 -6.14 22.56
CA PHE A 47 12.58 -4.81 22.81
C PHE A 47 13.69 -4.44 21.80
N ALA A 48 14.60 -5.36 21.49
CA ALA A 48 15.63 -5.14 20.47
C ALA A 48 15.03 -4.97 19.07
N MET A 49 14.00 -5.74 18.73
CA MET A 49 13.25 -5.57 17.46
C MET A 49 12.51 -4.22 17.41
N ILE A 50 11.88 -3.80 18.51
CA ILE A 50 11.22 -2.48 18.59
C ILE A 50 12.26 -1.36 18.52
N SER A 51 13.40 -1.48 19.23
CA SER A 51 14.49 -0.51 19.17
C SER A 51 15.16 -0.45 17.79
N SER A 52 15.38 -1.59 17.13
CA SER A 52 15.92 -1.61 15.77
C SER A 52 14.94 -1.06 14.73
N ASN A 53 13.62 -1.12 15.01
CA ASN A 53 12.61 -0.49 14.18
C ASN A 53 12.38 1.00 14.54
N ALA A 54 12.83 1.46 15.71
CA ALA A 54 12.72 2.87 16.10
C ALA A 54 13.75 3.78 15.40
N ASP A 55 14.83 3.19 14.88
CA ASP A 55 15.84 3.85 14.03
C ASP A 55 15.66 3.46 12.53
N ILE A 56 14.45 3.09 12.10
CA ILE A 56 14.16 3.10 10.68
C ILE A 56 14.21 4.58 10.30
N ASP A 57 15.37 5.00 9.83
CA ASP A 57 15.52 6.23 9.07
C ASP A 57 14.53 6.12 7.92
N THR A 58 13.35 6.74 8.10
CA THR A 58 12.30 6.80 7.08
C THR A 58 12.70 7.75 5.96
N GLY A 59 14.01 8.08 5.90
CA GLY A 59 14.60 8.91 4.88
C GLY A 59 14.72 8.17 3.55
N THR A 60 14.46 8.91 2.51
CA THR A 60 14.75 8.51 1.14
C THR A 60 16.26 8.40 0.96
N GLN A 61 16.73 7.28 0.42
CA GLN A 61 18.15 7.09 0.08
C GLN A 61 18.34 7.25 -1.42
N GLU A 62 19.42 7.93 -1.81
CA GLU A 62 19.83 8.04 -3.20
C GLU A 62 20.73 6.89 -3.63
N LYS A 63 20.34 6.20 -4.68
CA LYS A 63 21.18 5.23 -5.37
C LYS A 63 21.58 5.78 -6.74
N PHE A 64 22.89 5.93 -6.99
CA PHE A 64 23.40 6.31 -8.31
C PHE A 64 22.99 5.29 -9.38
N VAL A 65 22.51 5.81 -10.52
CA VAL A 65 22.09 5.02 -11.67
C VAL A 65 23.00 5.26 -12.87
N SER A 66 23.14 6.53 -13.31
CA SER A 66 23.92 6.88 -14.51
C SER A 66 24.31 8.37 -14.52
N GLY A 67 24.99 8.79 -15.57
CA GLY A 67 25.41 10.18 -15.77
C GLY A 67 26.72 10.54 -15.09
N ASP A 68 26.93 11.84 -14.84
CA ASP A 68 28.13 12.37 -14.19
C ASP A 68 27.96 12.33 -12.65
N GLN A 69 28.70 11.45 -12.00
CA GLN A 69 28.61 11.26 -10.54
C GLN A 69 29.00 12.54 -9.75
N ALA A 70 29.79 13.41 -10.34
CA ALA A 70 30.21 14.67 -9.72
C ALA A 70 29.25 15.84 -9.99
N ALA A 71 28.26 15.66 -10.86
CA ALA A 71 27.27 16.69 -11.15
C ALA A 71 26.40 16.98 -9.94
N THR A 72 26.12 18.27 -9.72
CA THR A 72 25.22 18.75 -8.67
C THR A 72 23.75 18.60 -9.11
N ASP A 73 23.47 18.90 -10.39
CA ASP A 73 22.14 18.79 -10.96
C ASP A 73 21.74 17.32 -11.09
N ARG A 74 20.51 17.00 -10.64
CA ARG A 74 20.00 15.63 -10.58
C ARG A 74 18.71 15.45 -11.37
N ILE A 75 18.58 14.27 -11.99
CA ILE A 75 17.31 13.68 -12.38
C ILE A 75 17.04 12.54 -11.41
N VAL A 76 15.86 12.55 -10.81
CA VAL A 76 15.44 11.55 -9.82
C VAL A 76 14.49 10.57 -10.47
N ILE A 77 14.76 9.27 -10.27
CA ILE A 77 13.84 8.19 -10.61
C ILE A 77 13.09 7.77 -9.34
N ILE A 78 11.76 7.81 -9.40
CA ILE A 78 10.87 7.30 -8.36
C ILE A 78 10.12 6.10 -8.93
N GLU A 79 10.28 4.94 -8.31
CA GLU A 79 9.60 3.70 -8.74
C GLU A 79 8.32 3.46 -7.95
N ALA A 80 7.18 3.49 -8.64
CA ALA A 80 5.87 3.14 -8.13
C ALA A 80 5.54 1.69 -8.51
N ASN A 81 6.13 0.73 -7.78
CA ASN A 81 6.04 -0.71 -8.06
C ASN A 81 5.13 -1.41 -7.06
N GLY A 82 3.99 -1.95 -7.53
CA GLY A 82 3.06 -2.74 -6.73
C GLY A 82 1.68 -2.10 -6.55
N THR A 83 0.89 -2.64 -5.64
CA THR A 83 -0.46 -2.16 -5.36
C THR A 83 -0.42 -0.85 -4.57
N ILE A 84 -1.21 0.13 -5.01
CA ILE A 84 -1.29 1.46 -4.37
C ILE A 84 -2.17 1.35 -3.11
N MET A 85 -1.52 1.23 -1.97
CA MET A 85 -2.11 1.14 -0.63
C MET A 85 -1.00 1.30 0.42
N PRO A 86 -1.31 1.64 1.69
CA PRO A 86 -0.28 1.72 2.72
C PRO A 86 0.54 0.41 2.87
N PRO A 87 1.85 0.49 3.12
CA PRO A 87 2.70 1.67 3.31
C PRO A 87 3.32 2.23 2.00
N PHE A 88 2.91 1.72 0.84
CA PHE A 88 3.42 2.17 -0.47
C PHE A 88 3.13 3.66 -0.71
N THR A 89 1.91 4.10 -0.38
CA THR A 89 1.44 5.47 -0.61
C THR A 89 2.32 6.50 0.08
N GLU A 90 2.58 6.30 1.37
CA GLU A 90 3.39 7.20 2.19
C GLU A 90 4.83 7.28 1.68
N ARG A 91 5.40 6.16 1.23
CA ARG A 91 6.75 6.09 0.66
C ARG A 91 6.86 6.92 -0.62
N ILE A 92 5.91 6.74 -1.55
CA ILE A 92 5.90 7.51 -2.81
C ILE A 92 5.71 8.99 -2.51
N ILE A 93 4.80 9.35 -1.63
CA ILE A 93 4.56 10.75 -1.24
C ILE A 93 5.84 11.37 -0.66
N GLY A 94 6.53 10.69 0.26
CA GLY A 94 7.78 11.18 0.84
C GLY A 94 8.86 11.44 -0.22
N MET A 95 9.07 10.49 -1.16
CA MET A 95 10.02 10.67 -2.26
C MET A 95 9.64 11.83 -3.21
N VAL A 96 8.35 12.01 -3.49
CA VAL A 96 7.84 13.10 -4.33
C VAL A 96 8.06 14.46 -3.65
N GLU A 97 7.78 14.57 -2.35
CA GLU A 97 7.98 15.80 -1.58
C GLU A 97 9.47 16.16 -1.47
N GLU A 98 10.33 15.18 -1.21
CA GLU A 98 11.78 15.40 -1.18
C GLU A 98 12.31 15.86 -2.55
N ALA A 99 11.89 15.21 -3.64
CA ALA A 99 12.26 15.63 -4.98
C ALA A 99 11.74 17.04 -5.33
N ARG A 100 10.58 17.44 -4.80
CA ARG A 100 10.03 18.78 -4.97
C ARG A 100 10.88 19.83 -4.27
N ASP A 101 11.28 19.56 -3.03
CA ASP A 101 11.90 20.54 -2.13
C ASP A 101 13.43 20.64 -2.32
N ASP A 102 14.08 19.72 -3.02
CA ASP A 102 15.51 19.74 -3.31
C ASP A 102 15.83 20.55 -4.58
N ASP A 103 16.44 21.70 -4.43
CA ASP A 103 16.82 22.60 -5.52
C ASP A 103 17.78 21.99 -6.56
N ASN A 104 18.53 20.95 -6.20
CA ASN A 104 19.42 20.26 -7.13
C ASN A 104 18.67 19.27 -8.04
N VAL A 105 17.47 18.85 -7.67
CA VAL A 105 16.61 18.02 -8.52
C VAL A 105 15.98 18.90 -9.60
N LYS A 106 16.33 18.65 -10.86
CA LYS A 106 15.87 19.43 -12.02
C LYS A 106 14.66 18.81 -12.72
N GLY A 107 14.44 17.52 -12.54
CA GLY A 107 13.29 16.80 -13.07
C GLY A 107 13.17 15.40 -12.48
N VAL A 108 12.00 14.81 -12.65
CA VAL A 108 11.66 13.49 -12.08
C VAL A 108 11.15 12.57 -13.18
N VAL A 109 11.62 11.33 -13.15
CA VAL A 109 11.02 10.22 -13.90
C VAL A 109 10.27 9.31 -12.92
N LEU A 110 8.93 9.31 -13.02
CA LEU A 110 8.09 8.39 -12.28
C LEU A 110 7.96 7.09 -13.09
N VAL A 111 8.53 6.03 -12.59
CA VAL A 111 8.41 4.70 -13.20
C VAL A 111 7.23 3.98 -12.57
N VAL A 112 6.19 3.65 -13.36
CA VAL A 112 4.95 3.04 -12.88
C VAL A 112 4.87 1.58 -13.32
N ASP A 113 4.80 0.66 -12.34
CA ASP A 113 4.58 -0.76 -12.55
C ASP A 113 3.53 -1.26 -11.54
N SER A 114 2.29 -0.83 -11.73
CA SER A 114 1.21 -0.97 -10.75
C SER A 114 -0.12 -1.38 -11.40
N PRO A 115 -0.82 -2.37 -10.85
CA PRO A 115 -2.19 -2.70 -11.26
C PRO A 115 -3.22 -1.68 -10.75
N GLY A 116 -2.81 -0.67 -9.98
CA GLY A 116 -3.67 0.25 -9.25
C GLY A 116 -3.81 -0.10 -7.77
N GLY A 117 -4.87 0.38 -7.14
CA GLY A 117 -5.10 0.16 -5.71
C GLY A 117 -6.25 1.00 -5.17
N LEU A 118 -6.12 1.50 -3.96
CA LEU A 118 -7.14 2.30 -3.29
C LEU A 118 -7.30 3.66 -3.98
N VAL A 119 -8.56 4.07 -4.17
CA VAL A 119 -8.90 5.34 -4.84
C VAL A 119 -8.30 6.54 -4.10
N ALA A 120 -8.48 6.60 -2.78
CA ALA A 120 -7.98 7.69 -1.96
C ALA A 120 -6.43 7.80 -2.01
N ASP A 121 -5.74 6.67 -1.96
CA ASP A 121 -4.28 6.59 -2.04
C ASP A 121 -3.75 7.04 -3.40
N SER A 122 -4.39 6.59 -4.48
CA SER A 122 -4.07 7.03 -5.84
C SER A 122 -4.26 8.54 -5.99
N HIS A 123 -5.33 9.11 -5.41
CA HIS A 123 -5.58 10.54 -5.44
C HIS A 123 -4.57 11.34 -4.61
N GLN A 124 -4.14 10.85 -3.46
CA GLN A 124 -3.11 11.49 -2.65
C GLN A 124 -1.77 11.59 -3.41
N ILE A 125 -1.33 10.48 -4.02
CA ILE A 125 -0.09 10.48 -4.83
C ILE A 125 -0.23 11.43 -6.03
N TYR A 126 -1.35 11.35 -6.77
CA TYR A 126 -1.64 12.27 -7.88
C TYR A 126 -1.54 13.74 -7.45
N HIS A 127 -2.15 14.10 -6.32
CA HIS A 127 -2.13 15.46 -5.80
C HIS A 127 -0.69 15.95 -5.52
N ARG A 128 0.16 15.11 -4.92
CA ARG A 128 1.57 15.45 -4.68
C ARG A 128 2.39 15.57 -5.97
N LEU A 129 2.14 14.68 -6.93
CA LEU A 129 2.76 14.75 -8.24
C LEU A 129 2.35 16.03 -9.00
N LYS A 130 1.11 16.47 -8.91
CA LYS A 130 0.65 17.76 -9.48
C LYS A 130 1.36 18.95 -8.83
N GLN A 131 1.62 18.92 -7.52
CA GLN A 131 2.40 19.95 -6.84
C GLN A 131 3.85 19.96 -7.31
N LEU A 132 4.47 18.79 -7.47
CA LEU A 132 5.82 18.64 -8.03
C LEU A 132 5.86 19.11 -9.49
N SER A 133 4.94 18.70 -10.34
CA SER A 133 4.91 19.03 -11.77
C SER A 133 4.67 20.50 -12.06
N ALA A 134 4.14 21.26 -11.09
CA ALA A 134 4.02 22.72 -11.17
C ALA A 134 5.37 23.46 -11.07
N VAL A 135 6.40 22.84 -10.49
CA VAL A 135 7.72 23.44 -10.25
C VAL A 135 8.86 22.74 -10.97
N LYS A 136 8.72 21.46 -11.30
CA LYS A 136 9.72 20.63 -11.98
C LYS A 136 9.06 19.72 -12.98
N PRO A 137 9.62 19.48 -14.18
CA PRO A 137 9.03 18.53 -15.13
C PRO A 137 9.04 17.12 -14.58
N VAL A 138 7.90 16.43 -14.75
CA VAL A 138 7.70 15.03 -14.38
C VAL A 138 7.40 14.24 -15.65
N TYR A 139 8.26 13.28 -15.99
CA TYR A 139 8.01 12.30 -17.04
C TYR A 139 7.59 10.98 -16.40
N VAL A 140 6.65 10.30 -17.03
CA VAL A 140 6.14 9.01 -16.55
C VAL A 140 6.56 7.92 -17.52
N ALA A 141 7.17 6.85 -17.01
CA ALA A 141 7.52 5.64 -17.75
C ALA A 141 6.68 4.46 -17.23
N MET A 142 5.69 4.04 -18.00
CA MET A 142 4.86 2.87 -17.67
C MET A 142 5.59 1.60 -18.08
N LYS A 143 5.82 0.68 -17.11
CA LYS A 143 6.46 -0.60 -17.36
C LYS A 143 5.43 -1.70 -17.68
N ARG A 144 5.60 -2.90 -17.17
CA ARG A 144 4.78 -4.09 -17.45
C ARG A 144 3.28 -3.81 -17.38
N ILE A 145 2.85 -3.12 -16.31
CA ILE A 145 1.46 -2.74 -16.09
C ILE A 145 1.38 -1.37 -15.42
N ALA A 146 0.53 -0.49 -15.93
CA ALA A 146 0.18 0.78 -15.31
C ALA A 146 -1.32 0.99 -15.50
N ALA A 147 -2.13 0.33 -14.65
CA ALA A 147 -3.56 0.24 -14.83
C ALA A 147 -4.33 0.84 -13.65
N SER A 148 -5.57 1.30 -13.89
CA SER A 148 -6.44 1.85 -12.84
C SER A 148 -5.74 2.96 -12.05
N GLY A 149 -5.51 2.81 -10.75
CA GLY A 149 -4.72 3.74 -9.93
C GLY A 149 -3.34 4.06 -10.52
N GLY A 150 -2.72 3.14 -11.31
CA GLY A 150 -1.47 3.40 -12.02
C GLY A 150 -1.62 4.47 -13.10
N VAL A 151 -2.73 4.45 -13.86
CA VAL A 151 -3.08 5.55 -14.79
C VAL A 151 -3.38 6.83 -14.01
N TYR A 152 -4.10 6.71 -12.90
CA TYR A 152 -4.47 7.86 -12.07
C TYR A 152 -3.25 8.66 -11.62
N ILE A 153 -2.23 7.99 -11.07
CA ILE A 153 -1.00 8.67 -10.63
C ILE A 153 -0.18 9.19 -11.82
N ALA A 154 -0.22 8.51 -12.97
CA ALA A 154 0.48 8.96 -14.17
C ALA A 154 -0.05 10.31 -14.69
N MET A 155 -1.32 10.63 -14.45
CA MET A 155 -1.90 11.95 -14.78
C MET A 155 -1.24 13.09 -13.98
N GLY A 156 -0.50 12.77 -12.92
CA GLY A 156 0.30 13.75 -12.17
C GLY A 156 1.51 14.32 -12.92
N ALA A 157 1.82 13.84 -14.13
CA ALA A 157 2.86 14.40 -15.00
C ALA A 157 2.69 15.90 -15.27
N GLY A 158 1.44 16.39 -15.30
CA GLY A 158 1.10 17.79 -15.52
C GLY A 158 1.29 18.23 -16.97
N GLU A 159 1.13 19.54 -17.23
CA GLU A 159 1.11 20.10 -18.60
C GLU A 159 2.45 20.00 -19.35
N ASN A 160 3.56 20.10 -18.62
CA ASN A 160 4.91 20.03 -19.17
C ASN A 160 5.53 18.63 -19.08
N GLY A 161 4.78 17.67 -18.56
CA GLY A 161 5.17 16.28 -18.47
C GLY A 161 4.77 15.49 -19.70
N MET A 162 5.36 14.31 -19.83
CA MET A 162 5.02 13.33 -20.85
C MET A 162 4.82 11.96 -20.21
N ILE A 163 3.94 11.16 -20.82
CA ILE A 163 3.64 9.81 -20.39
C ILE A 163 4.09 8.84 -21.47
N PHE A 164 4.99 7.95 -21.12
CA PHE A 164 5.56 6.92 -21.97
C PHE A 164 5.13 5.53 -21.50
N ALA A 165 5.11 4.57 -22.40
CA ALA A 165 4.92 3.16 -22.08
C ALA A 165 5.94 2.30 -22.84
N GLU A 166 6.40 1.22 -22.21
CA GLU A 166 7.18 0.19 -22.91
C GLU A 166 6.31 -0.52 -23.98
N PRO A 167 6.88 -1.09 -25.05
CA PRO A 167 6.11 -1.66 -26.15
C PRO A 167 5.08 -2.73 -25.76
N THR A 168 5.31 -3.42 -24.64
CA THR A 168 4.47 -4.51 -24.14
C THR A 168 3.64 -4.15 -22.91
N THR A 169 3.63 -2.88 -22.52
CA THR A 169 2.87 -2.37 -21.38
C THR A 169 1.37 -2.62 -21.56
N TRP A 170 0.73 -2.98 -20.45
CA TRP A 170 -0.71 -2.95 -20.29
C TRP A 170 -1.11 -1.75 -19.45
N THR A 171 -2.04 -0.94 -19.97
CA THR A 171 -2.51 0.27 -19.28
C THR A 171 -4.04 0.41 -19.40
N GLY A 172 -4.62 1.52 -18.97
CA GLY A 172 -6.07 1.70 -18.97
C GLY A 172 -6.71 1.16 -17.70
N SER A 173 -7.73 0.29 -17.83
CA SER A 173 -8.55 -0.17 -16.69
C SER A 173 -9.09 1.02 -15.86
N ILE A 174 -9.47 2.09 -16.57
CA ILE A 174 -10.04 3.30 -15.95
C ILE A 174 -11.45 2.96 -15.49
N GLY A 175 -11.64 2.94 -14.18
CA GLY A 175 -12.90 2.56 -13.55
C GLY A 175 -12.75 2.36 -12.05
N VAL A 176 -13.89 2.17 -11.38
CA VAL A 176 -13.97 1.92 -9.93
C VAL A 176 -14.69 0.61 -9.69
N ILE A 177 -14.18 -0.18 -8.76
CA ILE A 177 -14.80 -1.47 -8.38
C ILE A 177 -14.83 -1.61 -6.86
N ILE A 178 -15.94 -2.11 -6.33
CA ILE A 178 -16.06 -2.63 -4.97
C ILE A 178 -16.30 -4.14 -5.09
N PRO A 179 -15.27 -4.98 -4.92
CA PRO A 179 -15.42 -6.42 -5.05
C PRO A 179 -16.29 -6.98 -3.94
N ARG A 180 -17.33 -7.75 -4.30
CA ARG A 180 -18.24 -8.40 -3.37
C ARG A 180 -18.64 -9.78 -3.89
N TYR A 181 -18.68 -10.75 -2.99
CA TYR A 181 -19.24 -12.07 -3.25
C TYR A 181 -20.56 -12.21 -2.51
N ASP A 182 -21.56 -12.83 -3.12
CA ASP A 182 -22.81 -13.21 -2.46
C ASP A 182 -22.76 -14.70 -2.11
N LEU A 183 -22.60 -14.98 -0.82
CA LEU A 183 -22.56 -16.32 -0.26
C LEU A 183 -23.84 -16.65 0.53
N SER A 184 -24.91 -15.85 0.40
CA SER A 184 -26.15 -16.01 1.17
C SER A 184 -26.79 -17.39 0.98
N ALA A 185 -26.92 -17.86 -0.27
CA ALA A 185 -27.47 -19.17 -0.58
C ALA A 185 -26.61 -20.33 -0.04
N MET A 186 -25.29 -20.17 -0.05
CA MET A 186 -24.37 -21.15 0.56
C MET A 186 -24.54 -21.18 2.08
N ALA A 187 -24.60 -20.02 2.72
CA ALA A 187 -24.80 -19.92 4.16
C ALA A 187 -26.12 -20.58 4.60
N GLU A 188 -27.20 -20.31 3.88
CA GLU A 188 -28.51 -20.93 4.12
C GLU A 188 -28.45 -22.45 4.02
N LYS A 189 -27.80 -22.99 2.98
CA LYS A 189 -27.63 -24.44 2.78
C LYS A 189 -26.90 -25.12 3.93
N PHE A 190 -25.96 -24.44 4.57
CA PHE A 190 -25.21 -24.99 5.71
C PHE A 190 -25.78 -24.56 7.08
N GLY A 191 -26.94 -23.91 7.12
CA GLY A 191 -27.58 -23.45 8.34
C GLY A 191 -26.84 -22.31 9.05
N VAL A 192 -25.96 -21.58 8.34
CA VAL A 192 -25.27 -20.39 8.84
C VAL A 192 -26.16 -19.17 8.65
N LYS A 193 -26.40 -18.43 9.73
CA LYS A 193 -27.17 -17.18 9.70
C LYS A 193 -26.25 -16.02 10.06
N SER A 194 -26.30 -14.96 9.27
CA SER A 194 -25.67 -13.67 9.62
C SER A 194 -26.66 -12.88 10.46
N ASP A 195 -26.28 -12.58 11.69
CA ASP A 195 -27.10 -11.84 12.66
C ASP A 195 -26.29 -10.68 13.26
N SER A 196 -25.96 -9.73 12.39
CA SER A 196 -25.17 -8.55 12.78
C SER A 196 -26.02 -7.54 13.54
N LEU A 197 -25.58 -7.12 14.71
CA LEU A 197 -26.15 -5.99 15.43
C LEU A 197 -25.55 -4.69 14.90
N THR A 198 -26.37 -3.82 14.35
CA THR A 198 -25.93 -2.56 13.71
C THR A 198 -26.68 -1.36 14.26
N THR A 199 -26.02 -0.21 14.26
CA THR A 199 -26.62 1.08 14.66
C THR A 199 -27.38 1.76 13.51
N GLY A 200 -27.34 1.22 12.30
CA GLY A 200 -28.02 1.77 11.14
C GLY A 200 -28.11 0.78 9.97
N PRO A 201 -29.03 1.01 9.03
CA PRO A 201 -29.38 0.03 7.99
C PRO A 201 -28.22 -0.31 7.06
N PHE A 202 -27.29 0.61 6.82
CA PHE A 202 -26.18 0.43 5.87
C PHE A 202 -24.87 -0.05 6.48
N LYS A 203 -24.80 -0.21 7.83
CA LYS A 203 -23.54 -0.61 8.50
C LYS A 203 -23.05 -2.00 8.14
N ASP A 204 -23.95 -2.84 7.62
CA ASP A 204 -23.69 -4.23 7.22
C ASP A 204 -24.04 -4.48 5.75
N SER A 205 -24.06 -3.42 4.94
CA SER A 205 -24.51 -3.48 3.54
C SER A 205 -23.62 -4.36 2.64
N LEU A 206 -22.30 -4.42 2.92
CA LEU A 206 -21.35 -5.24 2.15
C LEU A 206 -21.15 -6.65 2.73
N ASN A 207 -21.97 -7.08 3.70
CA ASN A 207 -21.87 -8.42 4.25
C ASN A 207 -22.15 -9.48 3.16
N MET A 208 -21.18 -10.38 2.96
CA MET A 208 -21.24 -11.41 1.92
C MET A 208 -22.30 -12.51 2.17
N PHE A 209 -22.78 -12.65 3.42
CA PHE A 209 -23.73 -13.67 3.80
C PHE A 209 -25.20 -13.23 3.70
N LYS A 210 -25.47 -12.07 3.16
CA LYS A 210 -26.82 -11.61 2.84
C LYS A 210 -26.88 -11.02 1.44
N PRO A 211 -28.03 -11.11 0.74
CA PRO A 211 -28.23 -10.42 -0.54
C PRO A 211 -28.04 -8.91 -0.40
N LEU A 212 -27.51 -8.28 -1.46
CA LEU A 212 -27.44 -6.84 -1.52
C LEU A 212 -28.83 -6.27 -1.83
N SER A 213 -29.36 -5.41 -0.96
CA SER A 213 -30.65 -4.74 -1.19
C SER A 213 -30.55 -3.67 -2.27
N GLU A 214 -31.71 -3.22 -2.80
CA GLU A 214 -31.74 -2.12 -3.76
C GLU A 214 -31.22 -0.82 -3.16
N ALA A 215 -31.57 -0.52 -1.90
CA ALA A 215 -31.05 0.65 -1.18
C ALA A 215 -29.52 0.60 -0.98
N ASP A 216 -28.95 -0.59 -0.73
CA ASP A 216 -27.49 -0.77 -0.68
C ASP A 216 -26.84 -0.52 -2.05
N ARG A 217 -27.48 -0.99 -3.14
CA ARG A 217 -26.99 -0.77 -4.52
C ARG A 217 -27.00 0.72 -4.87
N GLU A 218 -28.06 1.43 -4.53
CA GLU A 218 -28.17 2.86 -4.76
C GLU A 218 -27.11 3.64 -3.99
N LEU A 219 -26.92 3.34 -2.68
CA LEU A 219 -25.90 3.97 -1.86
C LEU A 219 -24.49 3.77 -2.44
N TRP A 220 -24.11 2.51 -2.69
CA TRP A 220 -22.76 2.20 -3.17
C TRP A 220 -22.55 2.61 -4.62
N GLY A 221 -23.63 2.59 -5.44
CA GLY A 221 -23.61 3.12 -6.81
C GLY A 221 -23.23 4.60 -6.81
N ALA A 222 -23.92 5.42 -6.03
CA ALA A 222 -23.62 6.85 -5.95
C ALA A 222 -22.15 7.15 -5.50
N ILE A 223 -21.61 6.38 -4.56
CA ILE A 223 -20.22 6.52 -4.12
C ILE A 223 -19.24 6.13 -5.23
N MET A 224 -19.56 5.06 -5.98
CA MET A 224 -18.73 4.61 -7.11
C MET A 224 -18.77 5.63 -8.25
N ASP A 225 -19.95 6.18 -8.57
CA ASP A 225 -20.15 7.18 -9.62
C ASP A 225 -19.34 8.46 -9.32
N ASP A 226 -19.38 8.98 -8.08
CA ASP A 226 -18.59 10.14 -7.67
C ASP A 226 -17.08 9.90 -7.84
N SER A 227 -16.60 8.73 -7.44
CA SER A 227 -15.19 8.35 -7.60
C SER A 227 -14.80 8.15 -9.07
N PHE A 228 -15.71 7.61 -9.87
CA PHE A 228 -15.52 7.40 -11.30
C PHE A 228 -15.52 8.73 -12.07
N ASP A 229 -16.43 9.63 -11.76
CA ASP A 229 -16.51 10.97 -12.34
C ASP A 229 -15.21 11.74 -12.10
N ARG A 230 -14.69 11.67 -10.88
CA ARG A 230 -13.38 12.26 -10.54
C ARG A 230 -12.23 11.65 -11.35
N PHE A 231 -12.24 10.35 -11.61
CA PHE A 231 -11.21 9.71 -12.43
C PHE A 231 -11.28 10.19 -13.89
N VAL A 232 -12.50 10.24 -14.46
CA VAL A 232 -12.74 10.74 -15.82
C VAL A 232 -12.25 12.18 -15.97
N GLU A 233 -12.63 13.07 -15.04
CA GLU A 233 -12.20 14.46 -14.98
C GLU A 233 -10.66 14.58 -14.99
N ILE A 234 -10.00 13.85 -14.11
CA ILE A 234 -8.52 13.87 -14.02
C ILE A 234 -7.84 13.43 -15.31
N VAL A 235 -8.36 12.40 -15.98
CA VAL A 235 -7.80 11.99 -17.27
C VAL A 235 -8.04 13.06 -18.33
N ALA A 236 -9.24 13.61 -18.42
CA ALA A 236 -9.58 14.65 -19.40
C ALA A 236 -8.76 15.94 -19.20
N GLU A 237 -8.56 16.38 -17.95
CA GLU A 237 -7.78 17.55 -17.62
C GLU A 237 -6.27 17.41 -17.95
N ASN A 238 -5.73 16.20 -17.91
CA ASN A 238 -4.29 15.96 -18.04
C ASN A 238 -3.89 15.32 -19.37
N ARG A 239 -4.83 15.07 -20.28
CA ARG A 239 -4.57 14.52 -21.61
C ARG A 239 -5.05 15.47 -22.72
N LYS A 240 -4.13 15.97 -23.53
CA LYS A 240 -4.46 16.87 -24.64
C LYS A 240 -5.33 16.14 -25.68
N GLY A 241 -6.42 16.77 -26.06
CA GLY A 241 -7.34 16.21 -27.08
C GLY A 241 -8.36 15.20 -26.56
N LEU A 242 -8.40 14.95 -25.25
CA LEU A 242 -9.41 14.14 -24.60
C LEU A 242 -10.35 15.04 -23.78
N ASP A 243 -11.64 14.99 -24.08
CA ASP A 243 -12.70 15.56 -23.25
C ASP A 243 -13.32 14.47 -22.36
N GLU A 244 -14.09 14.87 -21.35
CA GLU A 244 -14.73 13.93 -20.43
C GLU A 244 -15.66 12.93 -21.14
N GLU A 245 -16.38 13.37 -22.17
CA GLU A 245 -17.27 12.53 -22.95
C GLU A 245 -16.49 11.41 -23.66
N THR A 246 -15.38 11.76 -24.31
CA THR A 246 -14.49 10.80 -24.98
C THR A 246 -13.85 9.84 -23.97
N VAL A 247 -13.36 10.37 -22.84
CA VAL A 247 -12.78 9.53 -21.77
C VAL A 247 -13.82 8.55 -21.26
N ARG A 248 -15.00 9.03 -20.90
CA ARG A 248 -16.09 8.23 -20.33
C ARG A 248 -16.56 7.12 -21.25
N THR A 249 -16.76 7.43 -22.53
CA THR A 249 -17.38 6.51 -23.47
C THR A 249 -16.40 5.56 -24.16
N LYS A 250 -15.12 5.96 -24.30
CA LYS A 250 -14.12 5.18 -25.06
C LYS A 250 -12.99 4.62 -24.22
N LEU A 251 -12.59 5.30 -23.14
CA LEU A 251 -11.41 4.92 -22.37
C LEU A 251 -11.75 4.38 -20.96
N ALA A 252 -12.79 4.92 -20.34
CA ALA A 252 -13.18 4.59 -18.98
C ALA A 252 -14.25 3.50 -18.91
N THR A 253 -14.12 2.46 -19.72
CA THR A 253 -15.00 1.29 -19.73
C THR A 253 -14.48 0.12 -18.89
N GLY A 254 -13.39 0.34 -18.14
CA GLY A 254 -12.69 -0.69 -17.37
C GLY A 254 -11.79 -1.60 -18.22
N GLN A 255 -11.69 -1.37 -19.53
CA GLN A 255 -10.84 -2.17 -20.41
C GLN A 255 -9.36 -1.83 -20.27
N VAL A 256 -8.52 -2.82 -20.56
CA VAL A 256 -7.06 -2.69 -20.63
C VAL A 256 -6.67 -2.42 -22.07
N PHE A 257 -5.67 -1.57 -22.27
CA PHE A 257 -5.08 -1.22 -23.55
C PHE A 257 -3.64 -1.72 -23.64
N THR A 258 -3.21 -2.11 -24.82
CA THR A 258 -1.77 -2.24 -25.17
C THR A 258 -1.15 -0.84 -25.31
N ALA A 259 0.19 -0.76 -25.28
CA ALA A 259 0.90 0.50 -25.50
C ALA A 259 0.51 1.19 -26.82
N ASN A 260 0.38 0.43 -27.91
CA ASN A 260 -0.05 0.96 -29.21
C ASN A 260 -1.46 1.55 -29.16
N GLN A 261 -2.42 0.84 -28.55
CA GLN A 261 -3.78 1.35 -28.37
C GLN A 261 -3.83 2.60 -27.49
N ALA A 262 -2.98 2.63 -26.44
CA ALA A 262 -2.89 3.79 -25.54
C ALA A 262 -2.27 5.02 -26.24
N LEU A 263 -1.34 4.81 -27.16
CA LEU A 263 -0.80 5.87 -28.01
C LEU A 263 -1.85 6.37 -29.01
N GLU A 264 -2.52 5.46 -29.71
CA GLU A 264 -3.57 5.80 -30.70
C GLU A 264 -4.74 6.56 -30.07
N ASN A 265 -5.15 6.21 -28.85
CA ASN A 265 -6.27 6.85 -28.18
C ASN A 265 -5.87 8.08 -27.33
N GLY A 266 -4.60 8.46 -27.31
CA GLY A 266 -4.09 9.65 -26.64
C GLY A 266 -3.87 9.51 -25.14
N LEU A 267 -3.94 8.29 -24.58
CA LEU A 267 -3.69 8.07 -23.15
C LEU A 267 -2.21 8.21 -22.78
N ILE A 268 -1.29 7.90 -23.73
CA ILE A 268 0.15 8.14 -23.61
C ILE A 268 0.65 8.99 -24.76
N ASP A 269 1.87 9.54 -24.64
CA ASP A 269 2.47 10.44 -25.63
C ASP A 269 3.43 9.72 -26.58
N GLU A 270 4.12 8.67 -26.10
CA GLU A 270 5.13 7.98 -26.90
C GLU A 270 5.39 6.55 -26.31
N ILE A 271 5.93 5.66 -27.14
CA ILE A 271 6.41 4.34 -26.71
C ILE A 271 7.92 4.43 -26.53
N ALA A 272 8.41 4.19 -25.31
CA ALA A 272 9.83 4.22 -24.95
C ALA A 272 10.10 3.42 -23.67
N PHE A 273 11.36 2.96 -23.51
CA PHE A 273 11.83 2.36 -22.27
C PHE A 273 12.23 3.44 -21.24
N ASP A 274 12.30 3.07 -19.97
CA ASP A 274 12.57 4.01 -18.87
C ASP A 274 13.93 4.72 -18.96
N ASP A 275 14.96 4.07 -19.46
CA ASP A 275 16.28 4.68 -19.74
C ASP A 275 16.19 5.73 -20.85
N GLU A 276 15.46 5.48 -21.93
CA GLU A 276 15.20 6.44 -22.99
C GLU A 276 14.39 7.66 -22.48
N VAL A 277 13.45 7.43 -21.56
CA VAL A 277 12.67 8.50 -20.92
C VAL A 277 13.57 9.42 -20.10
N VAL A 278 14.55 8.87 -19.37
CA VAL A 278 15.58 9.67 -18.66
C VAL A 278 16.37 10.55 -19.62
N GLU A 279 16.84 9.98 -20.75
CA GLU A 279 17.58 10.72 -21.78
C GLU A 279 16.72 11.84 -22.40
N LYS A 280 15.44 11.58 -22.68
CA LYS A 280 14.49 12.58 -23.19
C LYS A 280 14.28 13.71 -22.19
N LEU A 281 14.15 13.41 -20.90
CA LEU A 281 14.02 14.42 -19.86
C LEU A 281 15.30 15.25 -19.72
N GLN A 282 16.48 14.61 -19.74
CA GLN A 282 17.77 15.31 -19.72
C GLN A 282 17.90 16.28 -20.90
N LYS A 283 17.50 15.84 -22.11
CA LYS A 283 17.50 16.68 -23.31
C LYS A 283 16.49 17.85 -23.19
N TYR A 284 15.30 17.62 -22.67
CA TYR A 284 14.30 18.66 -22.45
C TYR A 284 14.82 19.75 -21.49
N LEU A 285 15.57 19.34 -20.45
CA LEU A 285 16.17 20.24 -19.46
C LEU A 285 17.44 20.96 -19.96
N ASP A 286 17.93 20.63 -21.14
CA ASP A 286 19.20 21.12 -21.71
C ASP A 286 20.41 20.94 -20.77
N LEU A 287 20.46 19.82 -20.05
CA LEU A 287 21.50 19.50 -19.08
C LEU A 287 22.67 18.77 -19.77
N SER A 288 23.80 19.41 -19.90
CA SER A 288 25.02 18.80 -20.46
C SER A 288 25.67 17.80 -19.48
N LYS A 289 25.51 18.04 -18.19
CA LYS A 289 25.99 17.18 -17.10
C LYS A 289 24.87 17.03 -16.07
N VAL A 290 24.53 15.78 -15.78
CA VAL A 290 23.50 15.46 -14.80
C VAL A 290 23.85 14.16 -14.09
N ARG A 291 23.54 14.08 -12.82
CA ARG A 291 23.59 12.86 -12.02
C ARG A 291 22.20 12.24 -11.97
N VAL A 292 22.05 11.05 -12.50
CA VAL A 292 20.79 10.29 -12.41
C VAL A 292 20.83 9.41 -11.17
N VAL A 293 19.86 9.60 -10.30
CA VAL A 293 19.74 8.84 -9.04
C VAL A 293 18.34 8.24 -8.94
N LYS A 294 18.27 7.10 -8.28
CA LYS A 294 17.01 6.49 -7.89
C LYS A 294 16.77 6.69 -6.41
N TYR A 295 15.60 7.18 -6.04
CA TYR A 295 15.15 7.22 -4.67
C TYR A 295 14.69 5.82 -4.24
N THR A 296 15.16 5.39 -3.09
CA THR A 296 14.79 4.10 -2.47
C THR A 296 14.42 4.35 -1.02
N PHE A 297 13.51 3.56 -0.51
CA PHE A 297 13.16 3.54 0.92
C PHE A 297 13.90 2.39 1.60
N THR A 298 14.49 2.67 2.74
CA THR A 298 15.08 1.64 3.64
C THR A 298 14.04 0.99 4.51
#